data_de380e4b872f158e007fe2f25bbf22db
#
_entry.id   de380e4b872f158e007fe2f25bbf22db
#
_cell.length_a   1.000
_cell.length_b   1.000
_cell.length_c   1.000
_cell.angle_alpha   90.00
_cell.angle_beta   90.00
_cell.angle_gamma   90.00
#
_symmetry.space_group_name_H-M   'P 1'
#
loop_
_entity.id
_entity.type
_entity.pdbx_description
1 polymer ?
#
loop_
_entity_poly.entity_id
_entity_poly.type
_entity_poly.pdbx_seq_one_letter_code
_entity_poly.pdbx_strand_id
1 'polypeptide(L)'
;LPADRDLPDADDGDAPPLADIPQSVIHRMIRTLPTGYRTIFNLYVFEERSHREIAEMLGIAESSSASQLHRAKNMLIKRIREYERTNPRRYERQMAE
;
A
#
# COMPACT_ATOMS: atom_id res chain seq x y z
N LEU A 1 13.46 -9.73 -13.78
CA LEU A 1 13.42 -8.70 -14.73
C LEU A 1 13.89 -7.38 -14.18
N PRO A 2 14.53 -6.60 -14.99
CA PRO A 2 14.98 -5.29 -14.50
C PRO A 2 13.86 -4.42 -13.97
N ALA A 3 12.65 -4.63 -14.46
CA ALA A 3 11.53 -3.81 -14.03
C ALA A 3 11.33 -3.86 -12.54
N ASP A 4 11.53 -5.03 -11.94
CA ASP A 4 11.34 -5.14 -10.50
C ASP A 4 12.38 -4.35 -9.73
N ARG A 5 13.60 -4.33 -10.25
CA ARG A 5 14.67 -3.61 -9.58
C ARG A 5 14.62 -2.13 -9.84
N ASP A 6 14.00 -1.76 -10.94
CA ASP A 6 13.87 -0.36 -11.30
C ASP A 6 12.79 0.34 -10.51
N LEU A 7 11.90 -0.43 -9.86
CA LEU A 7 10.88 0.18 -9.06
C LEU A 7 11.49 0.79 -7.81
N PRO A 8 11.17 2.04 -7.55
CA PRO A 8 11.77 2.69 -6.37
C PRO A 8 11.22 2.10 -5.09
N ASP A 9 12.13 1.74 -4.22
CA ASP A 9 11.78 1.29 -2.88
C ASP A 9 11.93 2.38 -1.86
N ALA A 10 12.43 3.51 -2.28
CA ALA A 10 12.71 4.59 -1.35
C ALA A 10 11.46 5.12 -0.68
N ASP A 11 10.32 4.88 -1.30
CA ASP A 11 9.06 5.37 -0.73
C ASP A 11 8.76 4.74 0.62
N ASP A 12 9.31 3.57 0.88
CA ASP A 12 9.06 2.92 2.17
C ASP A 12 9.61 3.74 3.32
N GLY A 13 10.70 4.44 3.10
CA GLY A 13 11.27 5.28 4.14
C GLY A 13 10.43 6.50 4.44
N ASP A 14 9.61 6.92 3.47
CA ASP A 14 8.78 8.10 3.64
C ASP A 14 7.36 7.75 4.04
N ALA A 15 7.04 6.48 4.13
CA ALA A 15 5.67 6.08 4.46
C ALA A 15 5.34 6.49 5.88
N PRO A 16 4.13 7.01 6.11
CA PRO A 16 3.70 7.35 7.47
C PRO A 16 3.59 6.09 8.31
N PRO A 17 3.77 6.21 9.62
CA PRO A 17 3.63 5.04 10.50
C PRO A 17 2.19 4.56 10.53
N LEU A 18 1.99 3.32 10.15
CA LEU A 18 0.65 2.74 10.13
C LEU A 18 0.10 2.48 11.52
N ALA A 19 0.99 2.38 12.50
CA ALA A 19 0.55 2.07 13.86
C ALA A 19 -0.33 3.16 14.44
N ASP A 20 -0.23 4.37 13.91
CA ASP A 20 -1.02 5.49 14.40
C ASP A 20 -2.41 5.57 13.81
N ILE A 21 -2.73 4.68 12.87
CA ILE A 21 -3.99 4.72 12.17
C ILE A 21 -4.81 3.49 12.55
N PRO A 22 -6.07 3.67 12.92
CA PRO A 22 -6.91 2.53 13.25
C PRO A 22 -6.97 1.53 12.10
N GLN A 23 -6.94 0.26 12.45
CA GLN A 23 -6.95 -0.79 11.45
C GLN A 23 -8.19 -0.73 10.56
N SER A 24 -9.32 -0.34 11.14
CA SER A 24 -10.54 -0.21 10.36
C SER A 24 -10.42 0.85 9.28
N VAL A 25 -9.69 1.93 9.56
CA VAL A 25 -9.47 2.98 8.59
C VAL A 25 -8.58 2.48 7.45
N ILE A 26 -7.53 1.74 7.81
CA ILE A 26 -6.63 1.19 6.81
C ILE A 26 -7.38 0.23 5.89
N HIS A 27 -8.20 -0.64 6.46
CA HIS A 27 -9.00 -1.56 5.66
C HIS A 27 -9.94 -0.83 4.73
N ARG A 28 -10.53 0.26 5.20
CA ARG A 28 -11.41 1.07 4.36
C ARG A 28 -10.63 1.69 3.21
N MET A 29 -9.44 2.17 3.48
CA MET A 29 -8.59 2.73 2.42
C MET A 29 -8.25 1.69 1.37
N ILE A 30 -7.92 0.48 1.81
CA ILE A 30 -7.59 -0.60 0.87
C ILE A 30 -8.80 -0.90 -0.01
N ARG A 31 -9.99 -0.88 0.55
CA ARG A 31 -11.20 -1.15 -0.23
C ARG A 31 -11.47 -0.08 -1.28
N THR A 32 -10.91 1.12 -1.12
CA THR A 32 -11.09 2.17 -2.12
C THR A 32 -10.11 2.09 -3.27
N LEU A 33 -9.14 1.18 -3.20
CA LEU A 33 -8.21 1.00 -4.31
C LEU A 33 -8.94 0.42 -5.51
N PRO A 34 -8.48 0.74 -6.72
CA PRO A 34 -8.99 0.06 -7.91
C PRO A 34 -8.84 -1.45 -7.76
N THR A 35 -9.78 -2.19 -8.35
CA THR A 35 -9.87 -3.63 -8.13
C THR A 35 -8.55 -4.35 -8.37
N GLY A 36 -7.88 -4.04 -9.49
CA GLY A 36 -6.61 -4.71 -9.80
C GLY A 36 -5.54 -4.45 -8.76
N TYR A 37 -5.40 -3.20 -8.35
CA TYR A 37 -4.42 -2.84 -7.33
C TYR A 37 -4.76 -3.47 -6.00
N ARG A 38 -6.03 -3.47 -5.65
CA ARG A 38 -6.47 -4.05 -4.38
C ARG A 38 -6.21 -5.55 -4.34
N THR A 39 -6.49 -6.24 -5.43
CA THR A 39 -6.28 -7.67 -5.49
C THR A 39 -4.80 -8.00 -5.29
N ILE A 40 -3.93 -7.31 -6.01
CA ILE A 40 -2.50 -7.58 -5.91
C ILE A 40 -1.99 -7.20 -4.52
N PHE A 41 -2.46 -6.09 -3.99
CA PHE A 41 -2.05 -5.67 -2.65
C PHE A 41 -2.42 -6.73 -1.61
N ASN A 42 -3.65 -7.23 -1.67
CA ASN A 42 -4.10 -8.23 -0.71
C ASN A 42 -3.33 -9.53 -0.85
N LEU A 43 -3.07 -9.95 -2.06
CA LEU A 43 -2.33 -11.19 -2.29
C LEU A 43 -0.90 -11.08 -1.77
N TYR A 44 -0.27 -9.96 -2.02
CA TYR A 44 1.13 -9.80 -1.64
C TYR A 44 1.29 -9.55 -0.13
N VAL A 45 0.48 -8.66 0.41
CA VAL A 45 0.67 -8.21 1.79
C VAL A 45 0.03 -9.16 2.79
N PHE A 46 -1.20 -9.58 2.53
CA PHE A 46 -1.93 -10.38 3.52
C PHE A 46 -1.77 -11.87 3.30
N GLU A 47 -1.69 -12.31 2.05
CA GLU A 47 -1.53 -13.72 1.76
C GLU A 47 -0.09 -14.11 1.48
N GLU A 48 0.80 -13.13 1.50
CA GLU A 48 2.24 -13.36 1.37
C GLU A 48 2.62 -14.10 0.10
N ARG A 49 1.90 -13.82 -0.99
CA ARG A 49 2.23 -14.40 -2.27
C ARG A 49 3.35 -13.62 -2.94
N SER A 50 4.24 -14.33 -3.62
CA SER A 50 5.28 -13.68 -4.39
C SER A 50 4.70 -13.08 -5.66
N HIS A 51 5.45 -12.18 -6.29
CA HIS A 51 5.01 -11.62 -7.56
C HIS A 51 4.89 -12.72 -8.62
N ARG A 52 5.73 -13.72 -8.55
CA ARG A 52 5.64 -14.83 -9.47
C ARG A 52 4.32 -15.58 -9.29
N GLU A 53 3.95 -15.85 -8.06
CA GLU A 53 2.69 -16.53 -7.77
C GLU A 53 1.50 -15.69 -8.20
N ILE A 54 1.56 -14.40 -7.91
CA ILE A 54 0.49 -13.49 -8.29
C ILE A 54 0.34 -13.44 -9.80
N ALA A 55 1.47 -13.39 -10.51
CA ALA A 55 1.45 -13.37 -11.96
C ALA A 55 0.76 -14.62 -12.50
N GLU A 56 1.06 -15.77 -11.93
CA GLU A 56 0.43 -17.01 -12.36
C GLU A 56 -1.05 -17.03 -12.03
N MET A 57 -1.41 -16.54 -10.85
CA MET A 57 -2.80 -16.55 -10.44
C MET A 57 -3.67 -15.62 -11.28
N LEU A 58 -3.12 -14.48 -11.67
CA LEU A 58 -3.90 -13.47 -12.38
C LEU A 58 -3.66 -13.46 -13.88
N GLY A 59 -2.72 -14.29 -14.36
CA GLY A 59 -2.45 -14.31 -15.78
C GLY A 59 -1.77 -13.05 -16.29
N ILE A 60 -0.90 -12.46 -15.50
CA ILE A 60 -0.18 -11.25 -15.87
C ILE A 60 1.32 -11.50 -15.76
N ALA A 61 2.10 -10.56 -16.25
CA ALA A 61 3.55 -10.65 -16.15
C ALA A 61 3.98 -10.37 -14.71
N GLU A 62 5.09 -10.97 -14.33
CA GLU A 62 5.65 -10.74 -12.99
C GLU A 62 5.97 -9.28 -12.76
N SER A 63 6.53 -8.62 -13.76
CA SER A 63 6.84 -7.21 -13.66
C SER A 63 5.58 -6.36 -13.52
N SER A 64 4.48 -6.82 -14.11
CA SER A 64 3.22 -6.14 -13.98
C SER A 64 2.70 -6.21 -12.54
N SER A 65 2.87 -7.38 -11.92
CA SER A 65 2.48 -7.53 -10.53
C SER A 65 3.26 -6.56 -9.65
N ALA A 66 4.57 -6.46 -9.86
CA ALA A 66 5.40 -5.57 -9.07
C ALA A 66 5.03 -4.10 -9.30
N SER A 67 4.80 -3.72 -10.55
CA SER A 67 4.43 -2.35 -10.85
C SER A 67 3.11 -1.97 -10.21
N GLN A 68 2.14 -2.86 -10.29
CA GLN A 68 0.83 -2.56 -9.73
C GLN A 68 0.86 -2.51 -8.23
N LEU A 69 1.68 -3.36 -7.60
CA LEU A 69 1.83 -3.27 -6.16
C LEU A 69 2.43 -1.93 -5.76
N HIS A 70 3.43 -1.48 -6.50
CA HIS A 70 4.07 -0.20 -6.23
C HIS A 70 3.05 0.94 -6.32
N ARG A 71 2.22 0.92 -7.34
CA ARG A 71 1.20 1.95 -7.51
C ARG A 71 0.16 1.87 -6.41
N ALA A 72 -0.21 0.66 -6.01
CA ALA A 72 -1.17 0.50 -4.93
C ALA A 72 -0.62 1.08 -3.63
N LYS A 73 0.64 0.82 -3.33
CA LYS A 73 1.27 1.36 -2.15
C LYS A 73 1.32 2.88 -2.18
N ASN A 74 1.64 3.44 -3.33
CA ASN A 74 1.68 4.90 -3.46
C ASN A 74 0.32 5.52 -3.25
N MET A 75 -0.72 4.89 -3.77
CA MET A 75 -2.07 5.39 -3.57
C MET A 75 -2.46 5.33 -2.10
N LEU A 76 -2.08 4.26 -1.42
CA LEU A 76 -2.38 4.14 0.00
C LEU A 76 -1.63 5.18 0.81
N ILE A 77 -0.37 5.40 0.51
CA ILE A 77 0.41 6.42 1.22
C ILE A 77 -0.25 7.79 1.04
N LYS A 78 -0.70 8.07 -0.16
CA LYS A 78 -1.37 9.33 -0.41
C LYS A 78 -2.63 9.48 0.42
N ARG A 79 -3.42 8.42 0.50
CA ARG A 79 -4.65 8.44 1.28
C ARG A 79 -4.36 8.56 2.78
N ILE A 80 -3.28 7.93 3.23
CA ILE A 80 -2.91 8.01 4.64
C ILE A 80 -2.49 9.44 4.98
N ARG A 81 -1.71 10.07 4.13
CA ARG A 81 -1.31 11.44 4.36
C ARG A 81 -2.49 12.38 4.36
N GLU A 82 -3.45 12.12 3.49
CA GLU A 82 -4.67 12.91 3.45
C GLU A 82 -5.48 12.73 4.72
N TYR A 83 -5.57 11.50 5.18
CA TYR A 83 -6.27 11.21 6.42
C TYR A 83 -5.64 11.94 7.59
N GLU A 84 -4.32 11.90 7.67
CA GLU A 84 -3.62 12.59 8.75
C GLU A 84 -3.82 14.09 8.70
N ARG A 85 -3.86 14.64 7.49
CA ARG A 85 -4.06 16.07 7.33
C ARG A 85 -5.45 16.51 7.78
N THR A 86 -6.44 15.67 7.49
CA THR A 86 -7.82 16.00 7.85
C THR A 86 -8.19 15.60 9.27
N ASN A 87 -7.30 14.90 9.97
CA ASN A 87 -7.54 14.48 11.35
C ASN A 87 -6.38 14.88 12.23
N PRO A 88 -6.08 16.17 12.32
CA PRO A 88 -4.93 16.61 13.08
C PRO A 88 -5.04 16.35 14.58
N ARG A 89 -6.23 16.11 15.08
CA ARG A 89 -6.41 15.85 16.51
C ARG A 89 -5.64 14.63 16.97
N ARG A 90 -5.42 13.66 16.08
CA ARG A 90 -4.65 12.50 16.46
C ARG A 90 -3.25 12.88 16.90
N TYR A 91 -2.61 13.74 16.11
CA TYR A 91 -1.28 14.18 16.44
C TYR A 91 -1.27 14.99 17.71
N GLU A 92 -2.21 15.91 17.83
CA GLU A 92 -2.28 16.74 19.02
C GLU A 92 -2.45 15.91 20.25
N ARG A 93 -3.30 14.88 20.17
CA ARG A 93 -3.52 14.03 21.32
C ARG A 93 -2.28 13.25 21.70
N GLN A 94 -1.57 12.75 20.72
CA GLN A 94 -0.34 12.03 20.99
C GLN A 94 0.75 12.90 21.53
N MET A 95 0.84 14.10 21.02
CA MET A 95 1.87 15.03 21.47
C MET A 95 1.58 15.60 22.85
N ALA A 96 0.33 15.68 23.21
CA ALA A 96 -0.03 16.19 24.51
C ALA A 96 0.34 15.23 25.63
N GLU A 97 0.56 14.01 25.32
CA GLU A 97 0.96 13.01 26.31
C GLU A 97 2.45 12.77 26.29
#